data_f374dc83b7fe27f6f938e5e1e5b8b468
#
_entry.id   f374dc83b7fe27f6f938e5e1e5b8b468
#
_cell.length_a   1.000
_cell.length_b   1.000
_cell.length_c   1.000
_cell.angle_alpha   90.00
_cell.angle_beta   90.00
_cell.angle_gamma   90.00
#
_symmetry.space_group_name_H-M   'P 1'
#
loop_
_entity.id
_entity.type
_entity.pdbx_description
1 polymer ?
#
loop_
_entity_poly.entity_id
_entity_poly.type
_entity_poly.pdbx_seq_one_letter_code
_entity_poly.pdbx_strand_id
1 'polypeptide(L)'
;MVTPYYNKCTQKGLIKYYNDVCDNVDIPVLCYNVPARTGVNILPQTMAEIAEHKNIGGIKEACGNMEQICETARLIRGKTALYSGDDNLNLAMMSIGSMGLISVASNIAPKEVGDVARLYYAGRNQEATALQERLLPLIDIMFVEVNPIPVKKAAELIGLGSGIVRAPLTELEPEHTLKMIKILKDFGYQIKE
;
A
#
# COMPACT_ATOMS: atom_id res chain seq x y z
N MET A 1 5.88 -1.48 10.34
CA MET A 1 5.59 -2.62 11.26
C MET A 1 4.10 -2.95 11.19
N VAL A 2 3.74 -4.20 10.82
CA VAL A 2 2.36 -4.66 10.73
C VAL A 2 1.76 -4.88 12.14
N THR A 3 0.43 -4.84 12.25
CA THR A 3 -0.26 -5.24 13.49
C THR A 3 0.01 -6.71 13.85
N PRO A 4 -0.05 -7.10 15.12
CA PRO A 4 -0.05 -8.52 15.49
C PRO A 4 -1.18 -9.26 14.76
N TYR A 5 -0.85 -10.36 14.12
CA TYR A 5 -1.81 -11.21 13.41
C TYR A 5 -2.03 -12.53 14.17
N TYR A 6 -2.93 -13.37 13.68
CA TYR A 6 -3.33 -14.67 14.22
C TYR A 6 -4.03 -14.57 15.59
N ASN A 7 -3.32 -14.30 16.71
CA ASN A 7 -3.91 -14.23 18.06
C ASN A 7 -4.82 -13.02 18.27
N LYS A 8 -4.77 -12.01 17.39
CA LYS A 8 -5.59 -10.79 17.45
C LYS A 8 -5.57 -10.11 18.81
N CYS A 9 -5.02 -8.94 18.91
CA CYS A 9 -5.02 -8.17 20.15
C CYS A 9 -6.18 -7.16 20.21
N THR A 10 -6.45 -6.67 21.43
CA THR A 10 -7.37 -5.55 21.66
C THR A 10 -6.74 -4.22 21.22
N GLN A 11 -7.52 -3.14 21.11
CA GLN A 11 -7.00 -1.80 20.81
C GLN A 11 -5.98 -1.35 21.86
N LYS A 12 -6.23 -1.60 23.13
CA LYS A 12 -5.26 -1.36 24.22
C LYS A 12 -3.97 -2.16 24.03
N GLY A 13 -4.09 -3.40 23.55
CA GLY A 13 -2.94 -4.25 23.23
C GLY A 13 -2.13 -3.69 22.06
N LEU A 14 -2.77 -3.08 21.03
CA LEU A 14 -2.09 -2.40 19.92
C LEU A 14 -1.27 -1.21 20.42
N ILE A 15 -1.85 -0.35 21.24
CA ILE A 15 -1.16 0.80 21.81
C ILE A 15 0.10 0.35 22.56
N LYS A 16 -0.05 -0.63 23.46
CA LYS A 16 1.09 -1.17 24.19
C LYS A 16 2.15 -1.77 23.26
N TYR A 17 1.73 -2.56 22.28
CA TYR A 17 2.62 -3.22 21.30
C TYR A 17 3.48 -2.23 20.52
N TYR A 18 2.88 -1.16 19.99
CA TYR A 18 3.63 -0.15 19.26
C TYR A 18 4.54 0.67 20.16
N ASN A 19 4.05 1.06 21.35
CA ASN A 19 4.85 1.82 22.31
C ASN A 19 6.05 0.99 22.81
N ASP A 20 5.85 -0.26 23.21
CA ASP A 20 6.94 -1.14 23.64
C ASP A 20 8.04 -1.31 22.58
N VAL A 21 7.66 -1.40 21.30
CA VAL A 21 8.66 -1.45 20.22
C VAL A 21 9.36 -0.11 20.05
N CYS A 22 8.60 0.99 20.03
CA CYS A 22 9.15 2.34 19.85
C CYS A 22 10.08 2.77 20.98
N ASP A 23 9.87 2.26 22.19
CA ASP A 23 10.75 2.49 23.35
C ASP A 23 12.09 1.75 23.24
N ASN A 24 12.16 0.71 22.39
CA ASN A 24 13.34 -0.15 22.26
C ASN A 24 14.06 -0.04 20.91
N VAL A 25 13.71 0.96 20.08
CA VAL A 25 14.38 1.21 18.80
C VAL A 25 14.67 2.69 18.62
N ASP A 26 15.80 3.00 17.97
CA ASP A 26 16.23 4.38 17.70
C ASP A 26 15.81 4.90 16.32
N ILE A 27 15.06 4.10 15.55
CA ILE A 27 14.58 4.47 14.21
C ILE A 27 13.07 4.71 14.22
N PRO A 28 12.55 5.61 13.37
CA PRO A 28 11.12 5.82 13.25
C PRO A 28 10.37 4.55 12.85
N VAL A 29 9.24 4.28 13.51
CA VAL A 29 8.35 3.15 13.23
C VAL A 29 7.17 3.63 12.42
N LEU A 30 6.92 2.97 11.27
CA LEU A 30 5.72 3.17 10.47
C LEU A 30 4.72 2.06 10.81
N CYS A 31 3.57 2.42 11.36
CA CYS A 31 2.48 1.46 11.61
C CYS A 31 1.91 0.97 10.26
N TYR A 32 1.50 -0.30 10.18
CA TYR A 32 0.83 -0.82 8.98
C TYR A 32 -0.51 -1.44 9.36
N ASN A 33 -1.60 -0.79 8.94
CA ASN A 33 -2.96 -1.26 9.12
C ASN A 33 -3.46 -1.97 7.86
N VAL A 34 -3.61 -3.29 7.92
CA VAL A 34 -4.08 -4.14 6.81
C VAL A 34 -4.98 -5.27 7.32
N PRO A 35 -6.17 -4.93 7.81
CA PRO A 35 -7.06 -5.88 8.50
C PRO A 35 -7.46 -7.08 7.64
N ALA A 36 -7.54 -6.93 6.33
CA ALA A 36 -7.81 -8.03 5.40
C ALA A 36 -6.77 -9.17 5.48
N ARG A 37 -5.52 -8.87 5.89
CA ARG A 37 -4.45 -9.85 6.05
C ARG A 37 -4.24 -10.30 7.49
N THR A 38 -4.38 -9.37 8.44
CA THR A 38 -4.03 -9.60 9.83
C THR A 38 -5.22 -10.02 10.69
N GLY A 39 -6.44 -9.68 10.26
CA GLY A 39 -7.64 -9.79 11.07
C GLY A 39 -7.69 -8.80 12.24
N VAL A 40 -6.78 -7.81 12.28
CA VAL A 40 -6.70 -6.77 13.30
C VAL A 40 -6.73 -5.40 12.62
N ASN A 41 -7.65 -4.55 13.04
CA ASN A 41 -7.82 -3.19 12.54
C ASN A 41 -7.38 -2.17 13.60
N ILE A 42 -6.50 -1.25 13.25
CA ILE A 42 -6.18 -0.08 14.08
C ILE A 42 -7.30 0.93 13.90
N LEU A 43 -8.10 1.15 14.94
CA LEU A 43 -9.18 2.15 14.90
C LEU A 43 -8.60 3.58 14.94
N PRO A 44 -9.32 4.61 14.43
CA PRO A 44 -8.82 5.98 14.36
C PRO A 44 -8.33 6.53 15.71
N GLN A 45 -9.08 6.31 16.79
CA GLN A 45 -8.74 6.76 18.14
C GLN A 45 -7.47 6.05 18.67
N THR A 46 -7.33 4.76 18.35
CA THR A 46 -6.14 3.96 18.69
C THR A 46 -4.91 4.51 17.98
N MET A 47 -5.04 4.82 16.67
CA MET A 47 -3.93 5.42 15.94
C MET A 47 -3.57 6.80 16.45
N ALA A 48 -4.55 7.60 16.87
CA ALA A 48 -4.31 8.91 17.46
C ALA A 48 -3.49 8.83 18.77
N GLU A 49 -3.73 7.80 19.59
CA GLU A 49 -2.98 7.55 20.83
C GLU A 49 -1.56 7.03 20.53
N ILE A 50 -1.43 6.08 19.58
CA ILE A 50 -0.13 5.58 19.13
C ILE A 50 0.72 6.73 18.56
N ALA A 51 0.11 7.67 17.84
CA ALA A 51 0.78 8.81 17.21
C ALA A 51 1.35 9.84 18.21
N GLU A 52 1.04 9.75 19.49
CA GLU A 52 1.67 10.58 20.53
C GLU A 52 3.13 10.15 20.82
N HIS A 53 3.51 8.94 20.46
CA HIS A 53 4.86 8.47 20.67
C HIS A 53 5.85 9.08 19.64
N LYS A 54 6.93 9.69 20.13
CA LYS A 54 7.92 10.43 19.31
C LYS A 54 8.57 9.63 18.17
N ASN A 55 8.67 8.30 18.32
CA ASN A 55 9.26 7.41 17.32
C ASN A 55 8.24 6.88 16.29
N ILE A 56 6.97 7.29 16.36
CA ILE A 56 5.98 6.97 15.34
C ILE A 56 6.13 7.95 14.17
N GLY A 57 6.70 7.47 13.07
CA GLY A 57 6.92 8.24 11.85
C GLY A 57 5.70 8.31 10.93
N GLY A 58 4.66 7.49 11.15
CA GLY A 58 3.45 7.48 10.34
C GLY A 58 2.64 6.20 10.39
N ILE A 59 1.61 6.17 9.56
CA ILE A 59 0.83 4.97 9.28
C ILE A 59 0.74 4.70 7.77
N LYS A 60 0.99 3.45 7.36
CA LYS A 60 0.54 2.90 6.08
C LYS A 60 -0.85 2.34 6.28
N GLU A 61 -1.86 3.01 5.71
CA GLU A 61 -3.27 2.64 5.85
C GLU A 61 -3.76 1.87 4.61
N ALA A 62 -4.26 0.67 4.84
CA ALA A 62 -4.77 -0.24 3.82
C ALA A 62 -6.01 -1.00 4.31
N CYS A 63 -6.87 -0.35 5.10
CA CYS A 63 -8.13 -0.96 5.54
C CYS A 63 -9.22 -0.92 4.46
N GLY A 64 -9.07 -0.12 3.40
CA GLY A 64 -10.04 0.03 2.32
C GLY A 64 -11.30 0.83 2.69
N ASN A 65 -11.45 1.25 3.93
CA ASN A 65 -12.60 2.03 4.40
C ASN A 65 -12.28 3.52 4.45
N MET A 66 -12.71 4.27 3.42
CA MET A 66 -12.43 5.71 3.31
C MET A 66 -12.99 6.53 4.47
N GLU A 67 -14.14 6.16 5.05
CA GLU A 67 -14.69 6.86 6.22
C GLU A 67 -13.74 6.76 7.42
N GLN A 68 -13.25 5.55 7.73
CA GLN A 68 -12.24 5.32 8.76
C GLN A 68 -10.94 6.07 8.44
N ILE A 69 -10.50 6.05 7.19
CA ILE A 69 -9.26 6.71 6.76
C ILE A 69 -9.35 8.23 6.93
N CYS A 70 -10.49 8.84 6.58
CA CYS A 70 -10.75 10.27 6.80
C CYS A 70 -10.66 10.63 8.28
N GLU A 71 -11.27 9.84 9.15
CA GLU A 71 -11.24 10.08 10.60
C GLU A 71 -9.82 9.89 11.16
N THR A 72 -9.11 8.87 10.72
CA THR A 72 -7.68 8.68 11.07
C THR A 72 -6.86 9.90 10.65
N ALA A 73 -6.99 10.34 9.38
CA ALA A 73 -6.28 11.50 8.87
C ALA A 73 -6.54 12.77 9.71
N ARG A 74 -7.80 12.98 10.11
CA ARG A 74 -8.19 14.11 10.95
C ARG A 74 -7.51 14.07 12.32
N LEU A 75 -7.49 12.90 12.96
CA LEU A 75 -6.99 12.73 14.33
C LEU A 75 -5.46 12.78 14.44
N ILE A 76 -4.74 12.33 13.39
CA ILE A 76 -3.27 12.31 13.39
C ILE A 76 -2.65 13.53 12.72
N ARG A 77 -3.46 14.46 12.20
CA ARG A 77 -3.00 15.67 11.50
C ARG A 77 -2.05 16.49 12.38
N GLY A 78 -0.86 16.76 11.86
CA GLY A 78 0.20 17.49 12.59
C GLY A 78 0.97 16.68 13.63
N LYS A 79 0.62 15.41 13.84
CA LYS A 79 1.31 14.50 14.76
C LYS A 79 2.22 13.53 14.02
N THR A 80 1.71 12.87 13.01
CA THR A 80 2.46 11.88 12.23
C THR A 80 1.96 11.79 10.79
N ALA A 81 2.70 11.11 9.92
CA ALA A 81 2.40 11.02 8.50
C ALA A 81 1.35 9.93 8.18
N LEU A 82 0.48 10.20 7.21
CA LEU A 82 -0.41 9.24 6.60
C LEU A 82 0.14 8.83 5.22
N TYR A 83 0.22 7.53 4.95
CA TYR A 83 0.53 6.97 3.63
C TYR A 83 -0.56 6.01 3.20
N SER A 84 -0.90 6.02 1.90
CA SER A 84 -1.73 4.96 1.35
C SER A 84 -0.96 3.63 1.31
N GLY A 85 -1.63 2.55 1.66
CA GLY A 85 -1.17 1.18 1.43
C GLY A 85 -1.91 0.49 0.28
N ASP A 86 -2.80 1.24 -0.39
CA ASP A 86 -3.66 0.77 -1.47
C ASP A 86 -3.43 1.63 -2.71
N ASP A 87 -2.94 1.00 -3.78
CA ASP A 87 -2.62 1.68 -5.05
C ASP A 87 -3.86 2.34 -5.67
N ASN A 88 -5.04 1.71 -5.55
CA ASN A 88 -6.30 2.23 -6.09
C ASN A 88 -6.79 3.48 -5.36
N LEU A 89 -6.51 3.60 -4.06
CA LEU A 89 -6.94 4.72 -3.23
C LEU A 89 -5.93 5.87 -3.14
N ASN A 90 -4.78 5.75 -3.79
CA ASN A 90 -3.67 6.70 -3.66
C ASN A 90 -4.11 8.15 -3.85
N LEU A 91 -4.74 8.48 -4.98
CA LEU A 91 -5.15 9.86 -5.30
C LEU A 91 -6.22 10.37 -4.33
N ALA A 92 -7.21 9.53 -3.99
CA ALA A 92 -8.25 9.89 -3.03
C ALA A 92 -7.65 10.18 -1.63
N MET A 93 -6.67 9.39 -1.20
CA MET A 93 -6.01 9.61 0.09
C MET A 93 -5.14 10.86 0.09
N MET A 94 -4.54 11.25 -1.04
CA MET A 94 -3.82 12.53 -1.13
C MET A 94 -4.75 13.71 -0.88
N SER A 95 -6.01 13.67 -1.33
CA SER A 95 -6.98 14.75 -1.13
C SER A 95 -7.32 15.01 0.36
N ILE A 96 -7.09 14.02 1.21
CA ILE A 96 -7.30 14.14 2.67
C ILE A 96 -6.00 14.29 3.46
N GLY A 97 -4.85 14.46 2.76
CA GLY A 97 -3.55 14.77 3.36
C GLY A 97 -2.59 13.60 3.50
N SER A 98 -2.81 12.49 2.78
CA SER A 98 -1.77 11.45 2.66
C SER A 98 -0.54 12.02 1.99
N MET A 99 0.64 11.69 2.50
CA MET A 99 1.92 12.16 1.97
C MET A 99 2.45 11.34 0.79
N GLY A 100 1.76 10.25 0.44
CA GLY A 100 2.15 9.37 -0.66
C GLY A 100 1.65 7.95 -0.50
N LEU A 101 2.29 7.03 -1.18
CA LEU A 101 1.88 5.65 -1.36
C LEU A 101 3.04 4.69 -1.09
N ILE A 102 2.77 3.60 -0.38
CA ILE A 102 3.65 2.44 -0.28
C ILE A 102 3.06 1.33 -1.15
N SER A 103 3.45 1.32 -2.38
CA SER A 103 2.81 0.71 -3.54
C SER A 103 3.28 -0.72 -3.83
N VAL A 104 2.42 -1.52 -4.45
CA VAL A 104 2.77 -2.75 -5.17
C VAL A 104 3.05 -2.45 -6.64
N ALA A 105 2.22 -1.67 -7.31
CA ALA A 105 2.35 -1.35 -8.73
C ALA A 105 3.66 -0.62 -9.07
N SER A 106 4.24 0.12 -8.12
CA SER A 106 5.53 0.80 -8.28
C SER A 106 6.72 -0.14 -8.48
N ASN A 107 6.60 -1.43 -8.20
CA ASN A 107 7.62 -2.42 -8.55
C ASN A 107 7.72 -2.64 -10.06
N ILE A 108 6.65 -2.33 -10.80
CA ILE A 108 6.56 -2.49 -12.26
C ILE A 108 6.61 -1.13 -12.96
N ALA A 109 5.84 -0.15 -12.48
CA ALA A 109 5.69 1.18 -13.06
C ALA A 109 6.08 2.29 -12.06
N PRO A 110 7.34 2.34 -11.56
CA PRO A 110 7.73 3.28 -10.50
C PRO A 110 7.60 4.75 -10.92
N LYS A 111 7.88 5.04 -12.19
CA LYS A 111 7.79 6.40 -12.72
C LYS A 111 6.34 6.88 -12.74
N GLU A 112 5.45 6.13 -13.36
CA GLU A 112 4.04 6.48 -13.52
C GLU A 112 3.33 6.58 -12.17
N VAL A 113 3.55 5.63 -11.27
CA VAL A 113 3.00 5.67 -9.90
C VAL A 113 3.52 6.89 -9.14
N GLY A 114 4.80 7.20 -9.24
CA GLY A 114 5.38 8.41 -8.63
C GLY A 114 4.90 9.70 -9.28
N ASP A 115 4.63 9.70 -10.59
CA ASP A 115 4.13 10.87 -11.31
C ASP A 115 2.71 11.27 -10.86
N VAL A 116 1.85 10.33 -10.45
CA VAL A 116 0.54 10.66 -9.88
C VAL A 116 0.70 11.62 -8.68
N ALA A 117 1.58 11.29 -7.75
CA ALA A 117 1.83 12.13 -6.58
C ALA A 117 2.48 13.47 -6.97
N ARG A 118 3.46 13.46 -7.88
CA ARG A 118 4.12 14.69 -8.36
C ARG A 118 3.14 15.64 -9.02
N LEU A 119 2.27 15.13 -9.87
CA LEU A 119 1.23 15.92 -10.55
C LEU A 119 0.24 16.50 -9.55
N TYR A 120 -0.23 15.68 -8.61
CA TYR A 120 -1.17 16.12 -7.59
C TYR A 120 -0.61 17.28 -6.75
N TYR A 121 0.60 17.12 -6.20
CA TYR A 121 1.25 18.16 -5.39
C TYR A 121 1.69 19.40 -6.18
N ALA A 122 1.83 19.28 -7.50
CA ALA A 122 2.02 20.43 -8.39
C ALA A 122 0.71 21.16 -8.74
N GLY A 123 -0.44 20.74 -8.19
CA GLY A 123 -1.76 21.31 -8.50
C GLY A 123 -2.35 20.87 -9.84
N ARG A 124 -1.70 19.93 -10.54
CA ARG A 124 -2.14 19.41 -11.86
C ARG A 124 -3.11 18.24 -11.68
N ASN A 125 -4.21 18.50 -10.97
CA ASN A 125 -5.12 17.44 -10.48
C ASN A 125 -5.79 16.65 -11.61
N GLN A 126 -6.18 17.29 -12.72
CA GLN A 126 -6.78 16.59 -13.87
C GLN A 126 -5.81 15.58 -14.48
N GLU A 127 -4.53 15.95 -14.60
CA GLU A 127 -3.50 15.08 -15.14
C GLU A 127 -3.17 13.94 -14.17
N ALA A 128 -3.14 14.21 -12.86
CA ALA A 128 -2.99 13.19 -11.84
C ALA A 128 -4.14 12.16 -11.90
N THR A 129 -5.38 12.64 -12.07
CA THR A 129 -6.57 11.78 -12.21
C THR A 129 -6.47 10.92 -13.46
N ALA A 130 -6.19 11.51 -14.61
CA ALA A 130 -6.07 10.76 -15.86
C ALA A 130 -4.96 9.70 -15.82
N LEU A 131 -3.83 10.02 -15.15
CA LEU A 131 -2.74 9.06 -14.96
C LEU A 131 -3.13 7.93 -13.99
N GLN A 132 -3.81 8.25 -12.87
CA GLN A 132 -4.33 7.26 -11.94
C GLN A 132 -5.31 6.31 -12.63
N GLU A 133 -6.26 6.84 -13.40
CA GLU A 133 -7.23 6.05 -14.16
C GLU A 133 -6.54 5.13 -15.17
N ARG A 134 -5.52 5.63 -15.88
CA ARG A 134 -4.70 4.82 -16.79
C ARG A 134 -4.00 3.67 -16.07
N LEU A 135 -3.58 3.87 -14.80
CA LEU A 135 -2.89 2.86 -14.01
C LEU A 135 -3.83 1.76 -13.46
N LEU A 136 -5.15 2.01 -13.33
CA LEU A 136 -6.08 1.07 -12.71
C LEU A 136 -5.99 -0.36 -13.28
N PRO A 137 -5.96 -0.60 -14.60
CA PRO A 137 -5.85 -1.95 -15.12
C PRO A 137 -4.55 -2.66 -14.70
N LEU A 138 -3.44 -1.92 -14.61
CA LEU A 138 -2.16 -2.45 -14.15
C LEU A 138 -2.20 -2.74 -12.64
N ILE A 139 -2.80 -1.86 -11.86
CA ILE A 139 -2.98 -2.06 -10.42
C ILE A 139 -3.84 -3.30 -10.18
N ASP A 140 -5.00 -3.40 -10.82
CA ASP A 140 -5.94 -4.50 -10.61
C ASP A 140 -5.33 -5.87 -10.93
N ILE A 141 -4.53 -5.96 -12.01
CA ILE A 141 -3.88 -7.23 -12.35
C ILE A 141 -2.80 -7.62 -11.33
N MET A 142 -2.21 -6.69 -10.59
CA MET A 142 -1.26 -6.98 -9.50
C MET A 142 -1.95 -7.59 -8.26
N PHE A 143 -3.28 -7.55 -8.20
CA PHE A 143 -4.08 -8.08 -7.10
C PHE A 143 -5.11 -9.13 -7.54
N VAL A 144 -5.01 -9.63 -8.78
CA VAL A 144 -5.91 -10.68 -9.30
C VAL A 144 -5.81 -11.99 -8.51
N GLU A 145 -4.68 -12.23 -7.89
CA GLU A 145 -4.42 -13.28 -6.91
C GLU A 145 -3.69 -12.71 -5.70
N VAL A 146 -3.37 -13.58 -4.74
CA VAL A 146 -2.67 -13.17 -3.51
C VAL A 146 -1.32 -12.52 -3.83
N ASN A 147 -1.18 -11.24 -3.47
CA ASN A 147 0.11 -10.57 -3.54
C ASN A 147 1.11 -11.26 -2.56
N PRO A 148 2.35 -11.61 -3.00
CA PRO A 148 3.09 -11.05 -4.15
C PRO A 148 3.10 -11.91 -5.43
N ILE A 149 2.20 -12.89 -5.61
CA ILE A 149 2.22 -13.78 -6.78
C ILE A 149 2.16 -12.96 -8.09
N PRO A 150 1.14 -12.08 -8.31
CA PRO A 150 1.03 -11.37 -9.59
C PRO A 150 2.19 -10.40 -9.85
N VAL A 151 2.61 -9.61 -8.86
CA VAL A 151 3.68 -8.62 -9.06
C VAL A 151 5.03 -9.29 -9.35
N LYS A 152 5.31 -10.45 -8.76
CA LYS A 152 6.53 -11.22 -9.06
C LYS A 152 6.49 -11.79 -10.48
N LYS A 153 5.32 -12.30 -10.91
CA LYS A 153 5.13 -12.77 -12.28
C LYS A 153 5.27 -11.62 -13.28
N ALA A 154 4.72 -10.46 -12.99
CA ALA A 154 4.89 -9.28 -13.83
C ALA A 154 6.38 -8.88 -13.95
N ALA A 155 7.11 -8.85 -12.84
CA ALA A 155 8.54 -8.54 -12.83
C ALA A 155 9.35 -9.56 -13.64
N GLU A 156 9.03 -10.85 -13.58
CA GLU A 156 9.64 -11.89 -14.41
C GLU A 156 9.39 -11.64 -15.89
N LEU A 157 8.12 -11.44 -16.27
CA LEU A 157 7.72 -11.22 -17.66
C LEU A 157 8.40 -10.02 -18.33
N ILE A 158 8.70 -8.97 -17.55
CA ILE A 158 9.44 -7.78 -18.08
C ILE A 158 10.95 -7.82 -17.77
N GLY A 159 11.43 -8.91 -17.17
CA GLY A 159 12.85 -9.16 -16.95
C GLY A 159 13.49 -8.38 -15.81
N LEU A 160 12.73 -7.94 -14.84
CA LEU A 160 13.24 -7.25 -13.64
C LEU A 160 13.61 -8.20 -12.49
N GLY A 161 13.19 -9.47 -12.56
CA GLY A 161 13.48 -10.42 -11.50
C GLY A 161 12.93 -11.81 -11.75
N SER A 162 12.93 -12.64 -10.71
CA SER A 162 12.38 -13.99 -10.72
C SER A 162 10.93 -14.00 -10.28
N GLY A 163 10.07 -14.78 -10.96
CA GLY A 163 8.69 -15.05 -10.58
C GLY A 163 8.54 -16.02 -9.40
N ILE A 164 9.63 -16.63 -8.93
CA ILE A 164 9.62 -17.65 -7.88
C ILE A 164 9.05 -17.10 -6.58
N VAL A 165 8.09 -17.81 -6.00
CA VAL A 165 7.50 -17.54 -4.69
C VAL A 165 7.81 -18.69 -3.73
N ARG A 166 7.79 -18.42 -2.42
CA ARG A 166 7.95 -19.47 -1.39
C ARG A 166 6.61 -20.11 -1.07
N ALA A 167 6.60 -21.42 -0.82
CA ALA A 167 5.43 -22.11 -0.28
C ALA A 167 4.93 -21.40 1.01
N PRO A 168 3.62 -21.34 1.24
CA PRO A 168 2.53 -22.04 0.53
C PRO A 168 2.01 -21.31 -0.73
N LEU A 169 2.66 -20.22 -1.17
CA LEU A 169 2.27 -19.53 -2.40
C LEU A 169 2.64 -20.39 -3.62
N THR A 170 1.83 -20.29 -4.67
CA THR A 170 1.98 -21.00 -5.94
C THR A 170 2.32 -20.03 -7.07
N GLU A 171 2.58 -20.55 -8.25
CA GLU A 171 2.67 -19.74 -9.46
C GLU A 171 1.33 -19.10 -9.81
N LEU A 172 1.37 -17.97 -10.53
CA LEU A 172 0.18 -17.32 -11.08
C LEU A 172 -0.54 -18.25 -12.07
N GLU A 173 -1.86 -18.31 -11.97
CA GLU A 173 -2.68 -19.14 -12.86
C GLU A 173 -2.46 -18.76 -14.35
N PRO A 174 -2.49 -19.75 -15.27
CA PRO A 174 -2.21 -19.51 -16.69
C PRO A 174 -3.13 -18.46 -17.33
N GLU A 175 -4.41 -18.45 -16.98
CA GLU A 175 -5.38 -17.48 -17.49
C GLU A 175 -5.06 -16.04 -17.03
N HIS A 176 -4.65 -15.86 -15.79
CA HIS A 176 -4.23 -14.58 -15.24
C HIS A 176 -2.89 -14.13 -15.85
N THR A 177 -1.99 -15.08 -16.13
CA THR A 177 -0.74 -14.80 -16.83
C THR A 177 -1.01 -14.25 -18.24
N LEU A 178 -1.92 -14.84 -19.01
CA LEU A 178 -2.29 -14.35 -20.34
C LEU A 178 -2.90 -12.94 -20.29
N LYS A 179 -3.79 -12.69 -19.32
CA LYS A 179 -4.38 -11.37 -19.07
C LYS A 179 -3.31 -10.34 -18.72
N MET A 180 -2.38 -10.70 -17.85
CA MET A 180 -1.25 -9.85 -17.43
C MET A 180 -0.36 -9.49 -18.61
N ILE A 181 0.02 -10.45 -19.45
CA ILE A 181 0.82 -10.20 -20.66
C ILE A 181 0.15 -9.15 -21.56
N LYS A 182 -1.16 -9.25 -21.78
CA LYS A 182 -1.90 -8.28 -22.55
C LYS A 182 -1.82 -6.88 -21.95
N ILE A 183 -2.10 -6.76 -20.65
CA ILE A 183 -2.05 -5.47 -19.94
C ILE A 183 -0.65 -4.86 -19.98
N LEU A 184 0.39 -5.65 -19.72
CA LEU A 184 1.77 -5.17 -19.78
C LEU A 184 2.15 -4.68 -21.17
N LYS A 185 1.73 -5.37 -22.24
CA LYS A 185 1.93 -4.93 -23.62
C LYS A 185 1.20 -3.62 -23.94
N ASP A 186 -0.05 -3.47 -23.46
CA ASP A 186 -0.85 -2.24 -23.62
C ASP A 186 -0.20 -1.05 -22.89
N PHE A 187 0.56 -1.32 -21.82
CA PHE A 187 1.40 -0.32 -21.12
C PHE A 187 2.74 -0.05 -21.81
N GLY A 188 3.10 -0.78 -22.86
CA GLY A 188 4.32 -0.59 -23.64
C GLY A 188 5.52 -1.44 -23.17
N TYR A 189 5.31 -2.41 -22.28
CA TYR A 189 6.37 -3.32 -21.85
C TYR A 189 6.65 -4.39 -22.92
N GLN A 190 7.94 -4.67 -23.11
CA GLN A 190 8.38 -5.84 -23.87
C GLN A 190 8.36 -7.06 -22.94
N ILE A 191 7.71 -8.13 -23.41
CA ILE A 191 7.64 -9.39 -22.66
C ILE A 191 8.84 -10.25 -23.03
N LYS A 192 9.58 -10.71 -22.02
CA LYS A 192 10.64 -11.70 -22.21
C LYS A 192 10.03 -13.09 -22.39
N GLU A 193 10.55 -13.82 -23.37
CA GLU A 193 10.25 -15.24 -23.59
C GLU A 193 10.94 -16.12 -22.54
#